data_2115cef38e07e2f5f0526d6d94e6ca17
#
_entry.id   2115cef38e07e2f5f0526d6d94e6ca17
#
_cell.length_a   1.000
_cell.length_b   1.000
_cell.length_c   1.000
_cell.angle_alpha   90.00
_cell.angle_beta   90.00
_cell.angle_gamma   90.00
#
_symmetry.space_group_name_H-M   'P 1'
#
loop_
_entity.id
_entity.type
_entity.pdbx_description
1 polymer ?
#
loop_
_entity_poly.entity_id
_entity_poly.type
_entity_poly.pdbx_seq_one_letter_code
_entity_poly.pdbx_strand_id
1 'polypeptide(L)'
;MDLKIVNPDPAYATVKLVEPATRGYIHVAAEVRPRRLPFLQRLPAGREKSALIGRLTELARQLEHLEAVEKVTIFDALAIAPARSAYLKERGDAIHVPRFDVVVLIETRSVAAIREVQGKRPYEALLDALRSQAKRLHVMAARNARRVGDVDKTRQGLFLFNYFVADDARVMLQLWDYLAGWYAVETGLDNSTLLVPLEGERSDYLAINNARWEESLPRFLWRQFSKKSFRTYVMANLDANRVGAMPVLYRLAGSPQQAARPLRPWVLAASVVAFGAGFAVARRRRTDTRESSFHQRP
;
A
#
# COMPACT_ATOMS: atom_id res chain seq x y z
N MET A 1 14.55 -10.75 17.25
CA MET A 1 13.34 -11.60 17.42
C MET A 1 13.32 -12.66 16.33
N ASP A 2 12.66 -13.80 16.59
CA ASP A 2 12.47 -14.82 15.55
C ASP A 2 11.06 -14.74 14.99
N LEU A 3 10.90 -15.14 13.71
CA LEU A 3 9.61 -15.18 13.04
C LEU A 3 8.68 -16.18 13.74
N LYS A 4 7.50 -15.72 14.12
CA LYS A 4 6.45 -16.53 14.74
C LYS A 4 5.36 -16.80 13.71
N ILE A 5 5.16 -18.08 13.36
CA ILE A 5 4.07 -18.48 12.49
C ILE A 5 2.91 -19.01 13.31
N VAL A 6 1.74 -18.41 13.11
CA VAL A 6 0.48 -18.86 13.70
C VAL A 6 -0.47 -19.32 12.61
N ASN A 7 -1.24 -20.38 12.90
CA ASN A 7 -2.16 -20.99 11.94
C ASN A 7 -1.50 -21.32 10.58
N PRO A 8 -0.39 -22.08 10.56
CA PRO A 8 0.24 -22.47 9.30
C PRO A 8 -0.74 -23.27 8.46
N ASP A 9 -0.71 -23.04 7.14
CA ASP A 9 -1.57 -23.73 6.20
C ASP A 9 -0.73 -24.11 4.97
N PRO A 10 -0.57 -25.42 4.68
CA PRO A 10 0.24 -25.89 3.56
C PRO A 10 -0.32 -25.49 2.19
N ALA A 11 -1.60 -25.06 2.11
CA ALA A 11 -2.17 -24.52 0.88
C ALA A 11 -1.46 -23.22 0.43
N TYR A 12 -0.78 -22.51 1.33
CA TYR A 12 -0.06 -21.28 1.05
C TYR A 12 1.44 -21.50 1.02
N ALA A 13 1.89 -22.31 0.07
CA ALA A 13 3.30 -22.56 -0.13
C ALA A 13 4.07 -21.25 -0.40
N THR A 14 5.34 -21.22 0.00
CA THR A 14 6.21 -20.07 -0.28
C THR A 14 6.29 -19.79 -1.79
N VAL A 15 6.03 -18.54 -2.18
CA VAL A 15 6.15 -18.10 -3.57
C VAL A 15 7.63 -18.12 -3.96
N LYS A 16 7.91 -18.57 -5.18
CA LYS A 16 9.24 -18.46 -5.74
C LYS A 16 9.57 -16.97 -5.95
N LEU A 17 10.48 -16.46 -5.16
CA LEU A 17 10.98 -15.11 -5.34
C LEU A 17 11.98 -15.08 -6.49
N VAL A 18 12.02 -13.95 -7.20
CA VAL A 18 13.05 -13.68 -8.21
C VAL A 18 14.10 -12.75 -7.62
N GLU A 19 15.29 -12.72 -8.24
CA GLU A 19 16.39 -11.87 -7.80
C GLU A 19 15.95 -10.41 -7.68
N PRO A 20 16.35 -9.69 -6.61
CA PRO A 20 16.06 -8.27 -6.48
C PRO A 20 16.53 -7.48 -7.70
N ALA A 21 15.73 -6.52 -8.13
CA ALA A 21 16.12 -5.63 -9.22
C ALA A 21 17.31 -4.75 -8.80
N THR A 22 18.24 -4.52 -9.72
CA THR A 22 19.40 -3.64 -9.51
C THR A 22 19.06 -2.15 -9.61
N ARG A 23 17.82 -1.83 -10.03
CA ARG A 23 17.29 -0.47 -10.13
C ARG A 23 17.28 0.23 -8.78
N GLY A 24 17.46 1.56 -8.82
CA GLY A 24 17.14 2.41 -7.70
C GLY A 24 15.70 2.91 -7.79
N TYR A 25 15.16 3.32 -6.66
CA TYR A 25 13.79 3.82 -6.58
C TYR A 25 13.76 5.10 -5.73
N ILE A 26 13.02 6.10 -6.17
CA ILE A 26 12.65 7.24 -5.34
C ILE A 26 11.12 7.22 -5.23
N HIS A 27 10.64 6.93 -4.04
CA HIS A 27 9.22 6.93 -3.73
C HIS A 27 8.85 8.27 -3.11
N VAL A 28 8.03 9.06 -3.81
CA VAL A 28 7.53 10.35 -3.36
C VAL A 28 6.03 10.24 -3.15
N ALA A 29 5.57 10.36 -1.91
CA ALA A 29 4.17 10.22 -1.55
C ALA A 29 3.65 11.49 -0.87
N ALA A 30 2.49 11.98 -1.30
CA ALA A 30 1.93 13.24 -0.85
C ALA A 30 0.48 13.09 -0.36
N GLU A 31 0.16 13.76 0.75
CA GLU A 31 -1.20 13.98 1.20
C GLU A 31 -1.67 15.35 0.70
N VAL A 32 -2.24 15.39 -0.50
CA VAL A 32 -2.71 16.62 -1.14
C VAL A 32 -4.11 16.97 -0.64
N ARG A 33 -5.08 16.11 -0.95
CA ARG A 33 -6.48 16.24 -0.52
C ARG A 33 -7.11 14.88 -0.23
N PRO A 34 -6.53 14.07 0.67
CA PRO A 34 -7.09 12.77 0.96
C PRO A 34 -8.46 12.92 1.62
N ARG A 35 -9.45 12.23 1.10
CA ARG A 35 -10.80 12.26 1.68
C ARG A 35 -10.85 11.42 2.95
N ARG A 36 -11.67 11.83 3.92
CA ARG A 36 -11.77 11.15 5.22
C ARG A 36 -12.30 9.73 5.11
N LEU A 37 -13.25 9.47 4.19
CA LEU A 37 -13.82 8.13 4.02
C LEU A 37 -12.99 7.31 3.01
N PRO A 38 -12.66 6.05 3.34
CA PRO A 38 -11.71 5.21 2.58
C PRO A 38 -12.02 5.12 1.09
N PHE A 39 -13.29 4.94 0.71
CA PHE A 39 -13.70 4.68 -0.67
C PHE A 39 -14.05 5.95 -1.46
N LEU A 40 -14.11 7.11 -0.83
CA LEU A 40 -14.43 8.37 -1.50
C LEU A 40 -13.26 8.92 -2.36
N GLN A 41 -12.08 8.32 -2.26
CA GLN A 41 -10.94 8.66 -3.11
C GLN A 41 -11.26 8.47 -4.60
N ARG A 42 -12.17 7.56 -4.94
CA ARG A 42 -12.60 7.28 -6.32
C ARG A 42 -13.40 8.40 -6.98
N LEU A 43 -13.98 9.32 -6.20
CA LEU A 43 -14.68 10.46 -6.77
C LEU A 43 -13.70 11.35 -7.54
N PRO A 44 -14.16 12.05 -8.62
CA PRO A 44 -13.30 12.91 -9.40
C PRO A 44 -12.46 13.84 -8.53
N ALA A 45 -11.19 13.96 -8.86
CA ALA A 45 -10.29 14.89 -8.22
C ALA A 45 -10.82 16.32 -8.43
N GLY A 46 -10.69 17.17 -7.42
CA GLY A 46 -10.96 18.60 -7.58
C GLY A 46 -10.02 19.21 -8.63
N ARG A 47 -10.41 20.36 -9.20
CA ARG A 47 -9.63 21.04 -10.25
C ARG A 47 -8.15 21.22 -9.88
N GLU A 48 -7.87 21.57 -8.63
CA GLU A 48 -6.49 21.78 -8.14
C GLU A 48 -5.66 20.50 -8.16
N LYS A 49 -6.21 19.38 -7.67
CA LYS A 49 -5.50 18.09 -7.73
C LYS A 49 -5.30 17.63 -9.17
N SER A 50 -6.27 17.87 -10.06
CA SER A 50 -6.14 17.54 -11.48
C SER A 50 -5.06 18.38 -12.16
N ALA A 51 -4.98 19.68 -11.84
CA ALA A 51 -3.92 20.56 -12.32
C ALA A 51 -2.54 20.13 -11.79
N LEU A 52 -2.44 19.76 -10.52
CA LEU A 52 -1.21 19.22 -9.95
C LEU A 52 -0.77 17.95 -10.70
N ILE A 53 -1.66 16.99 -10.91
CA ILE A 53 -1.35 15.75 -11.64
C ILE A 53 -0.87 16.08 -13.06
N GLY A 54 -1.51 17.03 -13.75
CA GLY A 54 -1.06 17.50 -15.06
C GLY A 54 0.37 18.06 -15.04
N ARG A 55 0.69 18.91 -14.04
CA ARG A 55 2.04 19.43 -13.85
C ARG A 55 3.07 18.34 -13.52
N LEU A 56 2.70 17.40 -12.64
CA LEU A 56 3.57 16.26 -12.31
C LEU A 56 3.84 15.39 -13.54
N THR A 57 2.84 15.20 -14.42
CA THR A 57 3.00 14.44 -15.67
C THR A 57 4.02 15.10 -16.61
N GLU A 58 4.02 16.42 -16.69
CA GLU A 58 5.01 17.13 -17.50
C GLU A 58 6.41 17.01 -16.90
N LEU A 59 6.55 17.18 -15.58
CA LEU A 59 7.83 17.01 -14.89
C LEU A 59 8.34 15.56 -14.95
N ALA A 60 7.43 14.58 -14.92
CA ALA A 60 7.76 13.18 -15.11
C ALA A 60 8.40 12.91 -16.48
N ARG A 61 7.85 13.49 -17.56
CA ARG A 61 8.44 13.41 -18.90
C ARG A 61 9.84 14.02 -18.93
N GLN A 62 10.04 15.18 -18.30
CA GLN A 62 11.36 15.82 -18.23
C GLN A 62 12.36 14.95 -17.47
N LEU A 63 11.93 14.27 -16.40
CA LEU A 63 12.76 13.29 -15.67
C LEU A 63 13.09 12.07 -16.53
N GLU A 64 12.14 11.55 -17.31
CA GLU A 64 12.37 10.40 -18.20
C GLU A 64 13.34 10.69 -19.36
N HIS A 65 13.63 11.98 -19.66
CA HIS A 65 14.71 12.35 -20.59
C HIS A 65 16.10 12.27 -19.99
N LEU A 66 16.22 12.13 -18.66
CA LEU A 66 17.51 11.92 -18.03
C LEU A 66 17.99 10.48 -18.23
N GLU A 67 19.23 10.29 -18.63
CA GLU A 67 19.80 8.96 -18.84
C GLU A 67 19.74 8.10 -17.57
N ALA A 68 19.89 8.71 -16.43
CA ALA A 68 19.83 8.06 -15.11
C ALA A 68 18.44 7.50 -14.74
N VAL A 69 17.37 7.96 -15.42
CA VAL A 69 15.97 7.58 -15.14
C VAL A 69 15.51 6.52 -16.13
N GLU A 70 14.91 5.46 -15.62
CA GLU A 70 14.29 4.42 -16.44
C GLU A 70 12.80 4.70 -16.65
N LYS A 71 12.09 5.08 -15.58
CA LYS A 71 10.65 5.30 -15.62
C LYS A 71 10.20 6.25 -14.51
N VAL A 72 9.18 7.06 -14.78
CA VAL A 72 8.46 7.83 -13.78
C VAL A 72 6.97 7.51 -13.85
N THR A 73 6.41 7.06 -12.76
CA THR A 73 4.99 6.68 -12.71
C THR A 73 4.26 7.48 -11.65
N ILE A 74 3.13 8.07 -12.01
CA ILE A 74 2.27 8.82 -11.10
C ILE A 74 1.02 8.00 -10.79
N PHE A 75 0.69 7.92 -9.51
CA PHE A 75 -0.46 7.17 -9.00
C PHE A 75 -1.44 8.12 -8.28
N ASP A 76 -2.72 7.86 -8.50
CA ASP A 76 -3.85 8.56 -7.87
C ASP A 76 -4.64 7.57 -7.02
N ALA A 77 -4.87 7.89 -5.73
CA ALA A 77 -5.49 6.96 -4.81
C ALA A 77 -6.96 6.67 -5.15
N LEU A 78 -7.32 5.39 -5.09
CA LEU A 78 -8.69 4.88 -5.19
C LEU A 78 -9.31 4.58 -3.83
N ALA A 79 -8.51 4.04 -2.91
CA ALA A 79 -8.95 3.71 -1.56
C ALA A 79 -7.78 3.74 -0.59
N ILE A 80 -8.01 4.29 0.60
CA ILE A 80 -7.07 4.30 1.72
C ILE A 80 -7.67 3.39 2.79
N ALA A 81 -7.02 2.27 3.07
CA ALA A 81 -7.52 1.35 4.08
C ALA A 81 -7.30 1.92 5.50
N PRO A 82 -8.26 1.72 6.42
CA PRO A 82 -8.03 2.09 7.81
C PRO A 82 -6.97 1.19 8.44
N ALA A 83 -6.02 1.80 9.15
CA ALA A 83 -5.03 1.08 9.95
C ALA A 83 -5.71 0.42 11.17
N ARG A 84 -5.70 -0.91 11.23
CA ARG A 84 -6.51 -1.66 12.21
C ARG A 84 -5.79 -2.77 12.96
N SER A 85 -4.49 -3.00 12.72
CA SER A 85 -3.76 -4.01 13.48
C SER A 85 -3.65 -3.61 14.96
N ALA A 86 -3.51 -4.61 15.84
CA ALA A 86 -3.30 -4.37 17.26
C ALA A 86 -2.02 -3.54 17.50
N TYR A 87 -0.97 -3.86 16.76
CA TYR A 87 0.31 -3.15 16.81
C TYR A 87 0.19 -1.65 16.48
N LEU A 88 -0.56 -1.30 15.41
CA LEU A 88 -0.77 0.10 15.03
C LEU A 88 -1.58 0.87 16.08
N LYS A 89 -2.55 0.22 16.72
CA LYS A 89 -3.35 0.84 17.79
C LYS A 89 -2.52 1.08 19.06
N GLU A 90 -1.64 0.15 19.40
CA GLU A 90 -0.74 0.28 20.54
C GLU A 90 0.24 1.44 20.37
N ARG A 91 0.75 1.63 19.14
CA ARG A 91 1.70 2.70 18.82
C ARG A 91 1.05 4.08 18.66
N GLY A 92 -0.25 4.12 18.39
CA GLY A 92 -1.02 5.37 18.29
C GLY A 92 -0.34 6.41 17.37
N ASP A 93 -0.19 7.62 17.86
CA ASP A 93 0.37 8.75 17.11
C ASP A 93 1.88 8.65 16.82
N ALA A 94 2.59 7.66 17.42
CA ALA A 94 4.00 7.42 17.12
C ALA A 94 4.22 6.90 15.68
N ILE A 95 3.17 6.39 15.03
CA ILE A 95 3.22 5.91 13.66
C ILE A 95 2.33 6.78 12.77
N HIS A 96 2.92 7.34 11.73
CA HIS A 96 2.13 8.01 10.70
C HIS A 96 1.36 6.98 9.86
N VAL A 97 0.03 7.02 9.95
CA VAL A 97 -0.85 6.23 9.07
C VAL A 97 -0.95 6.91 7.71
N PRO A 98 -0.47 6.27 6.61
CA PRO A 98 -0.38 6.90 5.31
C PRO A 98 -1.77 7.24 4.77
N ARG A 99 -1.94 8.48 4.39
CA ARG A 99 -3.12 9.00 3.68
C ARG A 99 -2.71 9.62 2.34
N PHE A 100 -1.61 9.11 1.79
CA PHE A 100 -1.05 9.60 0.54
C PHE A 100 -2.00 9.36 -0.60
N ASP A 101 -2.56 10.42 -1.15
CA ASP A 101 -3.51 10.35 -2.25
C ASP A 101 -2.86 10.63 -3.62
N VAL A 102 -1.58 11.00 -3.64
CA VAL A 102 -0.73 11.07 -4.82
C VAL A 102 0.61 10.40 -4.52
N VAL A 103 1.06 9.52 -5.40
CA VAL A 103 2.40 8.93 -5.35
C VAL A 103 3.10 9.13 -6.68
N VAL A 104 4.38 9.49 -6.65
CA VAL A 104 5.29 9.46 -7.78
C VAL A 104 6.38 8.46 -7.47
N LEU A 105 6.51 7.44 -8.32
CA LEU A 105 7.58 6.46 -8.24
C LEU A 105 8.56 6.72 -9.40
N ILE A 106 9.78 7.07 -9.07
CA ILE A 106 10.87 7.26 -10.02
C ILE A 106 11.75 6.00 -9.93
N GLU A 107 11.89 5.30 -11.05
CA GLU A 107 12.79 4.15 -11.21
C GLU A 107 14.05 4.63 -11.91
N THR A 108 15.19 4.44 -11.29
CA THR A 108 16.49 4.81 -11.84
C THR A 108 17.24 3.57 -12.34
N ARG A 109 18.14 3.72 -13.29
CA ARG A 109 18.88 2.59 -13.88
C ARG A 109 19.72 1.81 -12.88
N SER A 110 20.11 2.45 -11.78
CA SER A 110 20.82 1.81 -10.66
C SER A 110 20.57 2.55 -9.37
N VAL A 111 20.88 1.93 -8.25
CA VAL A 111 20.82 2.59 -6.92
C VAL A 111 21.77 3.80 -6.87
N ALA A 112 22.94 3.73 -7.49
CA ALA A 112 23.89 4.84 -7.52
C ALA A 112 23.36 6.07 -8.28
N ALA A 113 22.52 5.87 -9.29
CA ALA A 113 21.93 6.95 -10.09
C ALA A 113 20.89 7.81 -9.31
N ILE A 114 20.44 7.35 -8.15
CA ILE A 114 19.45 8.09 -7.35
C ILE A 114 19.96 9.49 -7.00
N ARG A 115 21.19 9.62 -6.51
CA ARG A 115 21.77 10.92 -6.13
C ARG A 115 21.90 11.87 -7.31
N GLU A 116 22.25 11.35 -8.48
CA GLU A 116 22.29 12.13 -9.71
C GLU A 116 20.91 12.72 -10.03
N VAL A 117 19.85 11.87 -10.02
CA VAL A 117 18.47 12.32 -10.27
C VAL A 117 18.03 13.36 -9.26
N GLN A 118 18.33 13.14 -7.98
CA GLN A 118 17.97 14.08 -6.90
C GLN A 118 18.60 15.47 -7.06
N GLY A 119 19.77 15.59 -7.70
CA GLY A 119 20.43 16.87 -7.99
C GLY A 119 19.95 17.57 -9.26
N LYS A 120 18.93 17.06 -9.97
CA LYS A 120 18.44 17.64 -11.24
C LYS A 120 17.27 18.59 -11.01
N ARG A 121 17.23 19.69 -11.75
CA ARG A 121 16.13 20.68 -11.70
C ARG A 121 14.72 20.08 -11.83
N PRO A 122 14.42 19.12 -12.76
CA PRO A 122 13.08 18.56 -12.86
C PRO A 122 12.65 17.82 -11.58
N TYR A 123 13.59 17.20 -10.84
CA TYR A 123 13.30 16.55 -9.58
C TYR A 123 12.94 17.57 -8.49
N GLU A 124 13.73 18.62 -8.34
CA GLU A 124 13.45 19.71 -7.40
C GLU A 124 12.09 20.35 -7.71
N ALA A 125 11.82 20.67 -8.98
CA ALA A 125 10.55 21.23 -9.41
C ALA A 125 9.36 20.31 -9.13
N LEU A 126 9.55 18.98 -9.21
CA LEU A 126 8.54 17.98 -8.85
C LEU A 126 8.26 18.02 -7.35
N LEU A 127 9.29 18.05 -6.52
CA LEU A 127 9.13 18.16 -5.07
C LEU A 127 8.46 19.49 -4.68
N ASP A 128 8.82 20.58 -5.30
CA ASP A 128 8.22 21.90 -5.02
C ASP A 128 6.75 21.97 -5.43
N ALA A 129 6.41 21.36 -6.58
CA ALA A 129 5.01 21.25 -6.99
C ALA A 129 4.18 20.45 -5.99
N LEU A 130 4.74 19.39 -5.39
CA LEU A 130 4.07 18.62 -4.34
C LEU A 130 4.04 19.40 -3.01
N ARG A 131 5.15 19.98 -2.57
CA ARG A 131 5.25 20.75 -1.30
C ARG A 131 4.26 21.89 -1.26
N SER A 132 4.04 22.57 -2.38
CA SER A 132 3.11 23.71 -2.45
C SER A 132 1.65 23.35 -2.17
N GLN A 133 1.27 22.08 -2.30
CA GLN A 133 -0.13 21.62 -2.15
C GLN A 133 -0.33 20.50 -1.13
N ALA A 134 0.75 19.83 -0.73
CA ALA A 134 0.65 18.70 0.18
C ALA A 134 0.64 19.16 1.65
N LYS A 135 -0.24 18.57 2.44
CA LYS A 135 -0.22 18.68 3.91
C LYS A 135 0.94 17.89 4.52
N ARG A 136 1.33 16.80 3.86
CA ARG A 136 2.45 15.95 4.23
C ARG A 136 3.10 15.40 2.96
N LEU A 137 4.41 15.37 2.96
CA LEU A 137 5.24 14.78 1.91
C LEU A 137 6.18 13.76 2.55
N HIS A 138 6.22 12.56 2.01
CA HIS A 138 7.17 11.52 2.36
C HIS A 138 8.01 11.22 1.11
N VAL A 139 9.33 11.30 1.26
CA VAL A 139 10.29 11.00 0.21
C VAL A 139 11.22 9.92 0.72
N MET A 140 11.43 8.86 -0.06
CA MET A 140 12.29 7.74 0.32
C MET A 140 13.12 7.30 -0.88
N ALA A 141 14.42 7.45 -0.80
CA ALA A 141 15.37 6.78 -1.69
C ALA A 141 15.47 5.32 -1.25
N ALA A 142 15.30 4.38 -2.20
CA ALA A 142 15.11 2.98 -1.87
C ALA A 142 15.79 2.04 -2.86
N ARG A 143 16.02 0.81 -2.42
CA ARG A 143 16.38 -0.35 -3.25
C ARG A 143 15.30 -1.42 -3.17
N ASN A 144 15.26 -2.28 -4.17
CA ASN A 144 14.44 -3.49 -4.10
C ASN A 144 15.10 -4.50 -3.17
N ALA A 145 14.38 -4.99 -2.16
CA ALA A 145 14.85 -6.02 -1.24
C ALA A 145 14.30 -7.41 -1.59
N ARG A 146 13.07 -7.49 -2.08
CA ARG A 146 12.35 -8.71 -2.45
C ARG A 146 11.44 -8.45 -3.63
N ARG A 147 11.23 -9.43 -4.50
CA ARG A 147 10.17 -9.36 -5.51
C ARG A 147 9.63 -10.75 -5.90
N VAL A 148 8.36 -10.77 -6.23
CA VAL A 148 7.70 -11.93 -6.86
C VAL A 148 7.86 -11.85 -8.38
N GLY A 149 7.73 -10.66 -8.95
CA GLY A 149 7.89 -10.33 -10.36
C GLY A 149 7.81 -8.81 -10.55
N ASP A 150 8.08 -8.35 -11.76
CA ASP A 150 8.01 -6.94 -12.10
C ASP A 150 6.56 -6.45 -12.11
N VAL A 151 6.33 -5.26 -11.55
CA VAL A 151 5.02 -4.60 -11.54
C VAL A 151 4.86 -3.83 -12.85
N ASP A 152 3.97 -4.29 -13.73
CA ASP A 152 3.68 -3.61 -14.99
C ASP A 152 2.94 -2.29 -14.75
N LYS A 153 3.62 -1.17 -15.01
CA LYS A 153 3.12 0.20 -14.88
C LYS A 153 2.79 0.84 -16.24
N THR A 154 2.76 0.04 -17.31
CA THR A 154 2.42 0.53 -18.66
C THR A 154 0.92 0.50 -18.92
N ARG A 155 0.17 -0.32 -18.19
CA ARG A 155 -1.26 -0.52 -18.35
C ARG A 155 -2.01 -0.17 -17.06
N GLN A 156 -3.25 0.27 -17.19
CA GLN A 156 -4.14 0.47 -16.06
C GLN A 156 -4.35 -0.84 -15.29
N GLY A 157 -4.62 -0.71 -14.00
CA GLY A 157 -4.87 -1.79 -13.08
C GLY A 157 -5.17 -1.26 -11.70
N LEU A 158 -5.35 -2.16 -10.76
CA LEU A 158 -5.41 -1.86 -9.36
C LEU A 158 -4.00 -1.98 -8.78
N PHE A 159 -3.41 -0.86 -8.38
CA PHE A 159 -2.09 -0.83 -7.76
C PHE A 159 -2.22 -0.74 -6.24
N LEU A 160 -1.29 -1.35 -5.54
CA LEU A 160 -1.15 -1.29 -4.11
C LEU A 160 0.20 -0.67 -3.76
N PHE A 161 0.22 0.29 -2.84
CA PHE A 161 1.37 0.55 -2.00
C PHE A 161 0.99 0.17 -0.57
N ASN A 162 1.74 -0.77 0.01
CA ASN A 162 1.55 -1.20 1.38
C ASN A 162 2.76 -0.76 2.21
N TYR A 163 2.50 0.08 3.19
CA TYR A 163 3.53 0.69 4.05
C TYR A 163 3.68 -0.16 5.30
N PHE A 164 4.92 -0.60 5.57
CA PHE A 164 5.21 -1.48 6.69
C PHE A 164 5.99 -0.78 7.80
N VAL A 165 5.58 -1.05 9.02
CA VAL A 165 6.27 -0.70 10.26
C VAL A 165 6.36 -1.94 11.15
N ALA A 166 7.44 -2.09 11.89
CA ALA A 166 7.63 -3.24 12.80
C ALA A 166 8.69 -2.90 13.84
N ASP A 167 8.78 -3.73 14.88
CA ASP A 167 9.86 -3.64 15.87
C ASP A 167 11.19 -4.24 15.35
N ASP A 168 11.12 -5.17 14.38
CA ASP A 168 12.28 -5.86 13.79
C ASP A 168 12.11 -5.95 12.26
N ALA A 169 13.01 -5.29 11.53
CA ALA A 169 12.99 -5.25 10.07
C ALA A 169 13.25 -6.62 9.43
N ARG A 170 14.10 -7.46 10.06
CA ARG A 170 14.39 -8.81 9.56
C ARG A 170 13.16 -9.70 9.65
N VAL A 171 12.46 -9.66 10.79
CA VAL A 171 11.21 -10.41 10.98
C VAL A 171 10.14 -9.95 9.99
N MET A 172 10.03 -8.64 9.75
CA MET A 172 9.08 -8.10 8.76
C MET A 172 9.38 -8.62 7.35
N LEU A 173 10.66 -8.68 6.92
CA LEU A 173 11.03 -9.22 5.61
C LEU A 173 10.69 -10.71 5.49
N GLN A 174 11.02 -11.52 6.51
CA GLN A 174 10.70 -12.94 6.53
C GLN A 174 9.18 -13.18 6.52
N LEU A 175 8.43 -12.35 7.25
CA LEU A 175 6.97 -12.41 7.25
C LEU A 175 6.38 -12.04 5.90
N TRP A 176 6.94 -11.05 5.20
CA TRP A 176 6.52 -10.70 3.85
C TRP A 176 6.72 -11.88 2.89
N ASP A 177 7.89 -12.55 2.94
CA ASP A 177 8.19 -13.75 2.15
C ASP A 177 7.13 -14.84 2.41
N TYR A 178 6.76 -15.07 3.68
CA TYR A 178 5.78 -16.06 4.09
C TYR A 178 4.35 -15.72 3.64
N LEU A 179 3.92 -14.47 3.79
CA LEU A 179 2.57 -14.04 3.45
C LEU A 179 2.34 -13.93 1.93
N ALA A 180 3.39 -13.79 1.12
CA ALA A 180 3.29 -13.73 -0.33
C ALA A 180 2.57 -14.95 -0.91
N GLY A 181 2.73 -16.14 -0.31
CA GLY A 181 2.03 -17.38 -0.69
C GLY A 181 0.51 -17.26 -0.61
N TRP A 182 0.00 -16.69 0.48
CA TRP A 182 -1.43 -16.45 0.63
C TRP A 182 -1.96 -15.51 -0.47
N TYR A 183 -1.26 -14.41 -0.74
CA TYR A 183 -1.68 -13.47 -1.77
C TYR A 183 -1.64 -14.09 -3.18
N ALA A 184 -0.66 -14.92 -3.47
CA ALA A 184 -0.58 -15.62 -4.76
C ALA A 184 -1.79 -16.54 -4.96
N VAL A 185 -2.12 -17.37 -3.97
CA VAL A 185 -3.22 -18.33 -4.05
C VAL A 185 -4.59 -17.64 -4.04
N GLU A 186 -4.79 -16.71 -3.10
CA GLU A 186 -6.12 -16.16 -2.83
C GLU A 186 -6.46 -14.95 -3.70
N THR A 187 -5.46 -14.21 -4.15
CA THR A 187 -5.69 -12.99 -4.96
C THR A 187 -5.10 -13.07 -6.36
N GLY A 188 -4.37 -14.14 -6.68
CA GLY A 188 -3.68 -14.28 -7.97
C GLY A 188 -2.51 -13.31 -8.10
N LEU A 189 -1.82 -12.99 -7.00
CA LEU A 189 -0.62 -12.15 -7.02
C LEU A 189 0.51 -12.86 -7.79
N ASP A 190 0.96 -12.26 -8.88
CA ASP A 190 2.05 -12.74 -9.73
C ASP A 190 3.19 -11.73 -9.86
N ASN A 191 3.01 -10.54 -9.31
CA ASN A 191 3.95 -9.43 -9.37
C ASN A 191 3.95 -8.66 -8.04
N SER A 192 5.13 -8.33 -7.54
CA SER A 192 5.28 -7.50 -6.33
C SER A 192 6.73 -7.10 -6.15
N THR A 193 6.97 -5.86 -5.74
CA THR A 193 8.28 -5.28 -5.48
C THR A 193 8.30 -4.65 -4.10
N LEU A 194 9.09 -5.21 -3.18
CA LEU A 194 9.29 -4.66 -1.83
C LEU A 194 10.51 -3.74 -1.83
N LEU A 195 10.28 -2.48 -1.53
CA LEU A 195 11.29 -1.43 -1.45
C LEU A 195 11.66 -1.20 0.01
N VAL A 196 12.96 -1.12 0.28
CA VAL A 196 13.50 -0.73 1.60
C VAL A 196 14.33 0.56 1.46
N PRO A 197 14.35 1.44 2.47
CA PRO A 197 15.18 2.63 2.45
C PRO A 197 16.65 2.29 2.20
N LEU A 198 17.39 3.17 1.56
CA LEU A 198 18.84 3.08 1.49
C LEU A 198 19.43 3.32 2.89
N GLU A 199 20.66 2.86 3.06
CA GLU A 199 21.39 3.11 4.30
C GLU A 199 21.54 4.61 4.56
N GLY A 200 21.22 5.04 5.79
CA GLY A 200 21.19 6.45 6.17
C GLY A 200 19.96 7.24 5.71
N GLU A 201 19.08 6.65 4.91
CA GLU A 201 17.82 7.31 4.50
C GLU A 201 16.83 7.35 5.67
N ARG A 202 16.23 8.52 5.90
CA ARG A 202 15.16 8.68 6.89
C ARG A 202 13.82 8.34 6.25
N SER A 203 13.12 7.38 6.83
CA SER A 203 11.78 6.99 6.39
C SER A 203 10.90 6.68 7.59
N ASP A 204 9.62 7.04 7.51
CA ASP A 204 8.60 6.67 8.49
C ASP A 204 8.28 5.16 8.42
N TYR A 205 8.71 4.48 7.36
CA TYR A 205 8.38 3.09 7.06
C TYR A 205 9.63 2.25 6.84
N LEU A 206 9.64 1.01 7.35
CA LEU A 206 10.72 0.05 7.15
C LEU A 206 10.75 -0.50 5.73
N ALA A 207 9.59 -0.60 5.10
CA ALA A 207 9.47 -1.02 3.71
C ALA A 207 8.16 -0.53 3.10
N ILE A 208 8.15 -0.42 1.78
CA ILE A 208 6.97 -0.11 0.98
C ILE A 208 6.85 -1.15 -0.12
N ASN A 209 5.75 -1.90 -0.12
CA ASN A 209 5.48 -2.89 -1.17
C ASN A 209 4.62 -2.30 -2.27
N ASN A 210 5.02 -2.49 -3.53
CA ASN A 210 4.23 -2.18 -4.69
C ASN A 210 3.79 -3.46 -5.40
N ALA A 211 2.51 -3.56 -5.73
CA ALA A 211 1.93 -4.70 -6.45
C ALA A 211 0.80 -4.24 -7.36
N ARG A 212 0.39 -5.06 -8.34
CA ARG A 212 -0.68 -4.75 -9.30
C ARG A 212 -1.57 -5.96 -9.55
N TRP A 213 -2.87 -5.70 -9.74
CA TRP A 213 -3.87 -6.66 -10.20
C TRP A 213 -4.64 -6.10 -11.39
N GLU A 214 -5.12 -6.97 -12.27
CA GLU A 214 -5.96 -6.61 -13.41
C GLU A 214 -7.45 -6.47 -13.05
N GLU A 215 -7.80 -6.73 -11.81
CA GLU A 215 -9.19 -6.68 -11.37
C GLU A 215 -9.63 -5.30 -10.87
N SER A 216 -10.95 -5.14 -10.79
CA SER A 216 -11.55 -3.92 -10.22
C SER A 216 -11.40 -3.89 -8.70
N LEU A 217 -11.35 -2.68 -8.13
CA LEU A 217 -11.30 -2.48 -6.68
C LEU A 217 -12.39 -3.26 -5.91
N PRO A 218 -13.69 -3.26 -6.30
CA PRO A 218 -14.69 -4.02 -5.55
C PRO A 218 -14.45 -5.53 -5.56
N ARG A 219 -14.01 -6.09 -6.70
CA ARG A 219 -13.70 -7.52 -6.83
C ARG A 219 -12.50 -7.92 -5.98
N PHE A 220 -11.43 -7.12 -6.00
CA PHE A 220 -10.25 -7.33 -5.16
C PHE A 220 -10.61 -7.31 -3.67
N LEU A 221 -11.33 -6.28 -3.22
CA LEU A 221 -11.75 -6.17 -1.83
C LEU A 221 -12.63 -7.34 -1.40
N TRP A 222 -13.55 -7.77 -2.28
CA TRP A 222 -14.38 -8.94 -1.99
C TRP A 222 -13.53 -10.21 -1.87
N ARG A 223 -12.63 -10.49 -2.82
CA ARG A 223 -11.73 -11.65 -2.77
C ARG A 223 -10.88 -11.68 -1.51
N GLN A 224 -10.33 -10.55 -1.12
CA GLN A 224 -9.46 -10.46 0.06
C GLN A 224 -10.24 -10.58 1.38
N PHE A 225 -11.35 -9.86 1.52
CA PHE A 225 -12.03 -9.74 2.81
C PHE A 225 -13.14 -10.76 3.04
N SER A 226 -13.65 -11.44 2.01
CA SER A 226 -14.60 -12.55 2.17
C SER A 226 -13.92 -13.80 2.75
N LYS A 227 -12.60 -13.92 2.62
CA LYS A 227 -11.86 -15.09 3.08
C LYS A 227 -11.64 -15.07 4.59
N LYS A 228 -12.05 -16.13 5.28
CA LYS A 228 -11.73 -16.30 6.71
C LYS A 228 -10.22 -16.33 6.93
N SER A 229 -9.47 -16.94 5.99
CA SER A 229 -8.02 -17.05 6.02
C SER A 229 -7.31 -15.69 6.01
N PHE A 230 -7.88 -14.65 5.42
CA PHE A 230 -7.29 -13.30 5.55
C PHE A 230 -7.14 -12.89 7.02
N ARG A 231 -8.12 -13.18 7.87
CA ARG A 231 -8.06 -12.84 9.29
C ARG A 231 -7.22 -13.83 10.09
N THR A 232 -7.43 -15.14 9.85
CA THR A 232 -6.80 -16.19 10.66
C THR A 232 -5.36 -16.49 10.25
N TYR A 233 -4.97 -16.17 9.02
CA TYR A 233 -3.62 -16.36 8.51
C TYR A 233 -2.89 -15.02 8.36
N VAL A 234 -3.36 -14.10 7.51
CA VAL A 234 -2.62 -12.86 7.23
C VAL A 234 -2.56 -11.94 8.46
N MET A 235 -3.74 -11.54 8.97
CA MET A 235 -3.79 -10.59 10.09
C MET A 235 -3.21 -11.18 11.38
N ALA A 236 -3.46 -12.47 11.65
CA ALA A 236 -2.93 -13.13 12.84
C ALA A 236 -1.40 -13.20 12.84
N ASN A 237 -0.77 -13.47 11.67
CA ASN A 237 0.68 -13.49 11.56
C ASN A 237 1.30 -12.09 11.63
N LEU A 238 0.64 -11.05 11.06
CA LEU A 238 1.06 -9.66 11.25
C LEU A 238 1.06 -9.26 12.73
N ASP A 239 -0.02 -9.57 13.45
CA ASP A 239 -0.15 -9.23 14.87
C ASP A 239 0.86 -10.03 15.74
N ALA A 240 1.05 -11.33 15.47
CA ALA A 240 1.99 -12.18 16.20
C ALA A 240 3.46 -11.74 16.08
N ASN A 241 3.80 -11.09 14.97
CA ASN A 241 5.15 -10.59 14.67
C ASN A 241 5.31 -9.08 14.87
N ARG A 242 4.30 -8.41 15.44
CA ARG A 242 4.32 -6.96 15.70
C ARG A 242 4.65 -6.16 14.43
N VAL A 243 3.97 -6.51 13.33
CA VAL A 243 4.10 -5.85 12.03
C VAL A 243 2.80 -5.10 11.71
N GLY A 244 2.92 -3.82 11.46
CA GLY A 244 1.85 -2.97 10.93
C GLY A 244 1.92 -2.91 9.42
N ALA A 245 0.80 -3.22 8.75
CA ALA A 245 0.63 -3.11 7.31
C ALA A 245 -0.48 -2.09 7.03
N MET A 246 -0.17 -1.08 6.22
CA MET A 246 -1.04 0.07 5.94
C MET A 246 -1.21 0.24 4.42
N PRO A 247 -2.15 -0.52 3.80
CA PRO A 247 -2.34 -0.51 2.36
C PRO A 247 -3.11 0.71 1.88
N VAL A 248 -2.63 1.28 0.78
CA VAL A 248 -3.35 2.27 -0.04
C VAL A 248 -3.43 1.75 -1.46
N LEU A 249 -4.61 1.83 -2.06
CA LEU A 249 -4.89 1.34 -3.40
C LEU A 249 -4.99 2.50 -4.38
N TYR A 250 -4.36 2.32 -5.54
CA TYR A 250 -4.18 3.36 -6.55
C TYR A 250 -4.57 2.90 -7.94
N ARG A 251 -4.64 3.87 -8.84
CA ARG A 251 -4.64 3.73 -10.30
C ARG A 251 -3.50 4.57 -10.88
N LEU A 252 -3.13 4.34 -12.12
CA LEU A 252 -2.25 5.26 -12.82
C LEU A 252 -2.97 6.60 -13.03
N ALA A 253 -2.27 7.69 -12.74
CA ALA A 253 -2.77 9.04 -12.98
C ALA A 253 -2.56 9.45 -14.47
N GLY A 254 -3.40 10.37 -14.96
CA GLY A 254 -3.22 10.97 -16.29
C GLY A 254 -3.62 10.10 -17.50
N SER A 255 -4.01 8.86 -17.30
CA SER A 255 -4.61 8.08 -18.40
C SER A 255 -6.01 8.62 -18.72
N PRO A 256 -6.37 8.77 -20.02
CA PRO A 256 -7.73 9.11 -20.41
C PRO A 256 -8.66 8.02 -19.89
N GLN A 257 -9.21 8.27 -18.72
CA GLN A 257 -10.09 7.32 -18.09
C GLN A 257 -11.42 7.42 -18.79
N GLN A 258 -11.97 6.27 -19.16
CA GLN A 258 -13.41 6.14 -19.29
C GLN A 258 -14.05 6.92 -18.13
N ALA A 259 -14.74 8.00 -18.48
CA ALA A 259 -15.49 8.81 -17.51
C ALA A 259 -16.17 7.81 -16.57
N ALA A 260 -15.85 7.89 -15.29
CA ALA A 260 -16.26 6.89 -14.32
C ALA A 260 -17.75 6.66 -14.51
N ARG A 261 -18.15 5.50 -15.02
CA ARG A 261 -19.57 5.15 -15.10
C ARG A 261 -20.08 5.37 -13.68
N PRO A 262 -21.10 6.21 -13.52
CA PRO A 262 -21.62 6.49 -12.19
C PRO A 262 -21.91 5.15 -11.51
N LEU A 263 -21.25 4.90 -10.39
CA LEU A 263 -21.50 3.70 -9.61
C LEU A 263 -22.97 3.69 -9.28
N ARG A 264 -23.67 2.65 -9.69
CA ARG A 264 -25.05 2.45 -9.24
C ARG A 264 -25.03 2.46 -7.71
N PRO A 265 -25.94 3.19 -7.04
CA PRO A 265 -25.88 3.43 -5.58
C PRO A 265 -25.81 2.17 -4.73
N TRP A 266 -26.28 1.03 -5.24
CA TRP A 266 -26.19 -0.26 -4.55
C TRP A 266 -24.75 -0.82 -4.44
N VAL A 267 -23.82 -0.44 -5.33
CA VAL A 267 -22.40 -0.87 -5.24
C VAL A 267 -21.70 -0.19 -4.08
N LEU A 268 -22.08 1.04 -3.76
CA LEU A 268 -21.59 1.75 -2.57
C LEU A 268 -22.14 1.14 -1.28
N ALA A 269 -23.42 0.76 -1.26
CA ALA A 269 -24.05 0.10 -0.13
C ALA A 269 -23.45 -1.28 0.17
N ALA A 270 -23.21 -2.11 -0.85
CA ALA A 270 -22.60 -3.42 -0.69
C ALA A 270 -21.16 -3.35 -0.14
N SER A 271 -20.38 -2.35 -0.52
CA SER A 271 -19.02 -2.14 -0.02
C SER A 271 -19.00 -1.72 1.46
N VAL A 272 -19.98 -0.93 1.89
CA VAL A 272 -20.13 -0.49 3.30
C VAL A 272 -20.60 -1.65 4.17
N VAL A 273 -21.53 -2.48 3.68
CA VAL A 273 -22.08 -3.64 4.40
C VAL A 273 -21.02 -4.75 4.57
N ALA A 274 -20.23 -5.05 3.55
CA ALA A 274 -19.15 -6.05 3.66
C ALA A 274 -18.07 -5.64 4.69
N PHE A 275 -17.81 -4.33 4.83
CA PHE A 275 -16.92 -3.80 5.87
C PHE A 275 -17.59 -3.69 7.25
N GLY A 276 -18.91 -3.46 7.31
CA GLY A 276 -19.68 -3.31 8.56
C GLY A 276 -20.07 -4.66 9.19
N ALA A 277 -20.46 -5.65 8.39
CA ALA A 277 -20.93 -6.96 8.88
C ALA A 277 -19.83 -7.77 9.60
N GLY A 278 -18.54 -7.59 9.26
CA GLY A 278 -17.43 -8.15 10.02
C GLY A 278 -17.32 -7.64 11.45
N PHE A 279 -17.98 -6.52 11.78
CA PHE A 279 -17.95 -5.87 13.10
C PHE A 279 -19.06 -6.29 14.07
N ALA A 280 -20.24 -6.58 13.56
CA ALA A 280 -21.40 -6.92 14.41
C ALA A 280 -21.22 -8.29 15.08
N VAL A 281 -20.56 -9.25 14.39
CA VAL A 281 -20.32 -10.60 14.91
C VAL A 281 -19.24 -10.61 16.02
N ALA A 282 -18.24 -9.73 15.94
CA ALA A 282 -17.18 -9.66 16.97
C ALA A 282 -17.66 -8.99 18.28
N ARG A 283 -18.68 -8.12 18.21
CA ARG A 283 -19.24 -7.46 19.40
C ARG A 283 -20.20 -8.38 20.17
N ARG A 284 -20.99 -9.20 19.49
CA ARG A 284 -21.91 -10.17 20.15
C ARG A 284 -21.17 -11.26 20.94
N ARG A 285 -20.01 -11.74 20.49
CA ARG A 285 -19.25 -12.76 21.22
C ARG A 285 -18.53 -12.26 22.48
N ARG A 286 -18.37 -10.94 22.66
CA ARG A 286 -17.79 -10.37 23.90
C ARG A 286 -18.82 -10.11 25.00
N THR A 287 -20.11 -10.05 24.69
CA THR A 287 -21.19 -9.93 25.67
C THR A 287 -21.58 -11.29 26.24
N ASP A 288 -21.59 -12.37 25.44
CA ASP A 288 -21.96 -13.72 25.90
C ASP A 288 -20.93 -14.37 26.84
N THR A 289 -19.65 -13.95 26.81
CA THR A 289 -18.61 -14.48 27.73
C THR A 289 -18.59 -13.76 29.07
N ARG A 290 -19.34 -12.67 29.27
CA ARG A 290 -19.41 -11.96 30.57
C ARG A 290 -20.63 -12.35 31.40
N GLU A 291 -21.65 -12.94 30.83
CA GLU A 291 -22.87 -13.37 31.58
C GLU A 291 -22.78 -14.78 32.13
N SER A 292 -21.84 -15.64 31.64
CA SER A 292 -21.70 -17.03 32.16
C SER A 292 -20.84 -17.16 33.41
N SER A 293 -20.24 -16.08 33.92
CA SER A 293 -19.35 -16.15 35.12
C SER A 293 -20.00 -15.64 36.43
N PHE A 294 -21.30 -15.37 36.43
CA PHE A 294 -21.97 -14.82 37.63
C PHE A 294 -22.94 -15.78 38.34
N HIS A 295 -23.01 -17.03 37.93
CA HIS A 295 -23.87 -18.03 38.59
C HIS A 295 -23.08 -19.29 38.99
N GLN A 296 -22.13 -19.18 39.92
CA GLN A 296 -21.69 -20.27 40.79
C GLN A 296 -20.89 -19.72 41.95
N ARG A 297 -21.54 -19.43 43.07
CA ARG A 297 -21.02 -19.64 44.40
C ARG A 297 -22.18 -19.92 45.35
N PRO A 298 -21.94 -20.85 46.31
CA PRO A 298 -22.96 -21.39 47.17
C PRO A 298 -23.45 -20.42 48.22
#